data_73dc0cb8ebac7aee78dd5be71d7fe58b
#
_entry.id   73dc0cb8ebac7aee78dd5be71d7fe58b
#
_cell.length_a   1.000
_cell.length_b   1.000
_cell.length_c   1.000
_cell.angle_alpha   90.00
_cell.angle_beta   90.00
_cell.angle_gamma   90.00
#
_symmetry.space_group_name_H-M   'P 1'
#
loop_
_entity.id
_entity.type
_entity.pdbx_description
1 polymer ?
#
loop_
_entity_poly.entity_id
_entity_poly.type
_entity_poly.pdbx_seq_one_letter_code
_entity_poly.pdbx_strand_id
1 'polypeptide(L)'
;MKPGNLFFKVPIPAYVTRDEGSCFWRSESRGAFFMDFLVEKEKNMDRKLFTSECVTTGHPDKVADRISDSILDACLAQDPGSRVACETMVTTNFCLIAGEITTKARVDYAAVARRVIRDIGYTDPGLGFSDRDVEIQCRVHTQSPDIALGTNDQVGGAGDQGMMFGGACNETPELMPLPIAISRALTNRLTEKVGENPRLRPDGKAQVSVEYDEEGKPMGVDTVVVSIQHTEDYAMEDLRAFVKQEVIAPVLKDYGLDLSAVEHIYINPTGKFVVGGPDGDTGLTGRKIIVDTYGGYFSHGGGAFSGKDPTKVDRSGAYMARYMAKNIVAAQLADKCQVELAYAIGVAQPVSVRVDTYGTGKVSDEKLTQLLRDTFDMTPAGIIRTLDLRRPIYADTAARGHFGIQGKTWEKTDKAELLRSKAGL
;
A
#
# COMPACT_ATOMS: atom_id res chain seq x y z
N MET A 1 18.79 -47.09 -17.28
CA MET A 1 17.53 -47.03 -16.55
C MET A 1 16.93 -45.66 -16.73
N LYS A 2 15.79 -45.54 -17.43
CA LYS A 2 15.07 -44.26 -17.66
C LYS A 2 14.09 -44.03 -16.51
N PRO A 3 13.87 -42.81 -15.99
CA PRO A 3 12.82 -42.54 -15.01
C PRO A 3 11.47 -42.36 -15.72
N GLY A 4 10.45 -43.08 -15.23
CA GLY A 4 9.09 -43.06 -15.75
C GLY A 4 8.29 -41.86 -15.23
N ASN A 5 7.53 -41.26 -16.13
CA ASN A 5 6.54 -40.22 -15.85
C ASN A 5 5.30 -40.84 -15.19
N LEU A 6 4.98 -40.42 -13.96
CA LEU A 6 3.69 -40.69 -13.33
C LEU A 6 2.74 -39.47 -13.62
N PHE A 7 1.85 -39.69 -14.58
CA PHE A 7 0.69 -38.80 -14.75
C PHE A 7 -0.48 -39.31 -13.90
N PHE A 8 -0.92 -38.54 -12.92
CA PHE A 8 -2.19 -38.78 -12.25
C PHE A 8 -3.32 -38.30 -13.16
N LYS A 9 -4.14 -39.25 -13.68
CA LYS A 9 -5.41 -38.96 -14.33
C LYS A 9 -6.48 -38.78 -13.27
N VAL A 10 -7.09 -37.59 -13.22
CA VAL A 10 -8.34 -37.37 -12.49
C VAL A 10 -9.50 -37.75 -13.39
N PRO A 11 -10.46 -38.58 -12.96
CA PRO A 11 -11.59 -38.97 -13.81
C PRO A 11 -12.63 -37.85 -13.90
N ILE A 12 -13.01 -37.52 -15.13
CA ILE A 12 -14.17 -36.66 -15.44
C ILE A 12 -15.42 -37.53 -15.37
N PRO A 13 -16.49 -37.13 -14.67
CA PRO A 13 -17.72 -37.92 -14.67
C PRO A 13 -18.42 -37.89 -16.04
N ALA A 14 -18.77 -39.04 -16.54
CA ALA A 14 -19.50 -39.19 -17.78
C ALA A 14 -20.95 -38.68 -17.67
N TYR A 15 -21.35 -37.83 -18.57
CA TYR A 15 -22.76 -37.50 -18.78
C TYR A 15 -23.46 -38.64 -19.50
N VAL A 16 -24.51 -39.13 -18.85
CA VAL A 16 -25.43 -40.15 -19.42
C VAL A 16 -26.37 -39.42 -20.39
N THR A 17 -26.29 -39.83 -21.67
CA THR A 17 -27.29 -39.50 -22.69
C THR A 17 -28.50 -40.39 -22.46
N ARG A 18 -29.70 -39.82 -22.31
CA ARG A 18 -30.98 -40.50 -22.51
C ARG A 18 -31.77 -39.78 -23.58
N ASP A 19 -32.16 -40.58 -24.54
CA ASP A 19 -33.02 -40.27 -25.69
C ASP A 19 -34.47 -39.99 -25.31
N GLU A 20 -35.07 -39.13 -26.17
CA GLU A 20 -36.45 -39.11 -26.64
C GLU A 20 -37.60 -38.70 -25.68
N GLY A 21 -38.21 -37.59 -26.01
CA GLY A 21 -39.50 -37.15 -25.49
C GLY A 21 -39.87 -35.71 -25.88
N SER A 22 -40.45 -35.56 -27.06
CA SER A 22 -40.98 -34.29 -27.60
C SER A 22 -41.88 -33.55 -26.64
N CYS A 23 -41.58 -32.30 -26.32
CA CYS A 23 -42.55 -31.31 -25.89
C CYS A 23 -42.18 -29.92 -26.46
N PHE A 24 -42.98 -29.46 -27.42
CA PHE A 24 -42.99 -28.12 -27.97
C PHE A 24 -43.38 -27.11 -26.89
N TRP A 25 -42.45 -26.26 -26.46
CA TRP A 25 -42.73 -24.97 -25.87
C TRP A 25 -41.91 -23.89 -26.59
N ARG A 26 -42.59 -23.11 -27.43
CA ARG A 26 -42.08 -21.83 -27.91
C ARG A 26 -41.98 -20.87 -26.71
N SER A 27 -40.81 -20.37 -26.39
CA SER A 27 -40.65 -19.11 -25.68
C SER A 27 -39.56 -18.30 -26.35
N GLU A 28 -39.97 -17.31 -27.10
CA GLU A 28 -39.10 -16.31 -27.76
C GLU A 28 -38.33 -15.43 -26.76
N SER A 29 -38.59 -15.58 -25.45
CA SER A 29 -37.95 -14.79 -24.41
C SER A 29 -36.58 -15.34 -23.92
N ARG A 30 -36.24 -16.60 -24.16
CA ARG A 30 -34.95 -17.17 -23.73
C ARG A 30 -33.80 -16.86 -24.66
N GLY A 31 -34.06 -16.61 -25.94
CA GLY A 31 -33.02 -16.28 -26.92
C GLY A 31 -32.46 -14.87 -26.73
N ALA A 32 -33.31 -13.89 -26.39
CA ALA A 32 -32.88 -12.53 -26.14
C ALA A 32 -32.01 -12.43 -24.87
N PHE A 33 -32.43 -13.08 -23.77
CA PHE A 33 -31.66 -13.07 -22.51
C PHE A 33 -30.30 -13.76 -22.63
N PHE A 34 -30.18 -14.82 -23.47
CA PHE A 34 -28.92 -15.52 -23.69
C PHE A 34 -28.00 -14.74 -24.64
N MET A 35 -28.54 -14.02 -25.61
CA MET A 35 -27.79 -13.13 -26.50
C MET A 35 -27.30 -11.89 -25.74
N ASP A 36 -28.14 -11.27 -24.90
CA ASP A 36 -27.73 -10.14 -24.05
C ASP A 36 -26.62 -10.55 -23.08
N PHE A 37 -26.71 -11.74 -22.47
CA PHE A 37 -25.66 -12.29 -21.61
C PHE A 37 -24.35 -12.60 -22.36
N LEU A 38 -24.43 -13.05 -23.62
CA LEU A 38 -23.24 -13.30 -24.45
C LEU A 38 -22.64 -11.98 -24.97
N VAL A 39 -23.45 -11.00 -25.34
CA VAL A 39 -22.99 -9.65 -25.76
C VAL A 39 -22.37 -8.90 -24.57
N GLU A 40 -22.96 -9.04 -23.37
CA GLU A 40 -22.38 -8.46 -22.14
C GLU A 40 -21.06 -9.16 -21.76
N LYS A 41 -20.96 -10.48 -21.99
CA LYS A 41 -19.73 -11.25 -21.77
C LYS A 41 -18.66 -10.94 -22.79
N GLU A 42 -18.99 -10.72 -24.07
CA GLU A 42 -18.05 -10.27 -25.11
C GLU A 42 -17.57 -8.82 -24.85
N LYS A 43 -18.45 -7.91 -24.43
CA LYS A 43 -18.06 -6.55 -24.04
C LYS A 43 -17.09 -6.52 -22.85
N ASN A 44 -17.19 -7.49 -21.92
CA ASN A 44 -16.31 -7.57 -20.76
C ASN A 44 -14.99 -8.31 -21.01
N MET A 45 -14.82 -9.01 -22.13
CA MET A 45 -13.61 -9.80 -22.40
C MET A 45 -12.42 -8.97 -22.92
N ASP A 46 -12.64 -7.74 -23.40
CA ASP A 46 -11.58 -6.87 -23.98
C ASP A 46 -11.22 -5.65 -23.09
N ARG A 47 -11.91 -5.45 -21.93
CA ARG A 47 -11.63 -4.29 -21.05
C ARG A 47 -10.36 -4.52 -20.22
N LYS A 48 -9.40 -3.61 -20.34
CA LYS A 48 -8.15 -3.62 -19.56
C LYS A 48 -8.39 -2.98 -18.20
N LEU A 49 -8.83 -3.75 -17.22
CA LEU A 49 -9.04 -3.27 -15.87
C LEU A 49 -7.79 -3.47 -15.00
N PHE A 50 -7.43 -2.44 -14.24
CA PHE A 50 -6.44 -2.57 -13.16
C PHE A 50 -7.07 -2.17 -11.83
N THR A 51 -6.84 -2.98 -10.79
CA THR A 51 -7.47 -2.83 -9.48
C THR A 51 -6.43 -2.64 -8.39
N SER A 52 -6.65 -1.64 -7.54
CA SER A 52 -5.90 -1.46 -6.30
C SER A 52 -6.83 -1.41 -5.11
N GLU A 53 -6.32 -1.80 -3.95
CA GLU A 53 -7.02 -1.67 -2.67
C GLU A 53 -6.25 -0.83 -1.67
N CYS A 54 -6.96 -0.27 -0.71
CA CYS A 54 -6.40 0.38 0.47
C CYS A 54 -7.25 0.06 1.70
N VAL A 55 -6.68 0.24 2.89
CA VAL A 55 -7.35 0.01 4.16
C VAL A 55 -7.28 1.26 5.04
N THR A 56 -8.24 1.41 5.97
CA THR A 56 -8.24 2.51 6.95
C THR A 56 -7.12 2.33 7.98
N THR A 57 -6.85 3.38 8.75
CA THR A 57 -5.89 3.34 9.87
C THR A 57 -6.31 2.37 10.97
N GLY A 58 -7.59 2.02 11.04
CA GLY A 58 -8.14 1.07 12.01
C GLY A 58 -8.09 -0.39 11.58
N HIS A 59 -7.67 -0.69 10.35
CA HIS A 59 -7.41 -2.08 9.95
C HIS A 59 -6.31 -2.69 10.83
N PRO A 60 -6.45 -3.95 11.30
CA PRO A 60 -5.51 -4.56 12.27
C PRO A 60 -4.03 -4.44 11.89
N ASP A 61 -3.67 -4.74 10.64
CA ASP A 61 -2.29 -4.61 10.16
C ASP A 61 -1.80 -3.15 10.20
N LYS A 62 -2.67 -2.17 9.90
CA LYS A 62 -2.30 -0.75 9.94
C LYS A 62 -2.25 -0.20 11.37
N VAL A 63 -3.02 -0.74 12.30
CA VAL A 63 -2.84 -0.49 13.74
C VAL A 63 -1.43 -0.92 14.17
N ALA A 64 -1.01 -2.13 13.79
CA ALA A 64 0.33 -2.66 14.08
C ALA A 64 1.44 -1.79 13.46
N ASP A 65 1.32 -1.44 12.18
CA ASP A 65 2.25 -0.55 11.47
C ASP A 65 2.39 0.80 12.18
N ARG A 66 1.25 1.42 12.55
CA ARG A 66 1.24 2.74 13.18
C ARG A 66 1.83 2.70 14.59
N ILE A 67 1.63 1.64 15.36
CA ILE A 67 2.28 1.46 16.66
C ILE A 67 3.80 1.37 16.47
N SER A 68 4.27 0.51 15.56
CA SER A 68 5.70 0.31 15.29
C SER A 68 6.39 1.60 14.81
N ASP A 69 5.79 2.35 13.89
CA ASP A 69 6.35 3.63 13.42
C ASP A 69 6.23 4.74 14.48
N SER A 70 5.22 4.73 15.33
CA SER A 70 5.14 5.70 16.44
C SER A 70 6.21 5.44 17.51
N ILE A 71 6.60 4.20 17.76
CA ILE A 71 7.73 3.84 18.60
C ILE A 71 9.05 4.32 17.97
N LEU A 72 9.23 4.10 16.67
CA LEU A 72 10.38 4.62 15.93
C LEU A 72 10.48 6.15 16.06
N ASP A 73 9.39 6.88 15.82
CA ASP A 73 9.36 8.33 15.94
C ASP A 73 9.67 8.80 17.35
N ALA A 74 9.16 8.11 18.38
CA ALA A 74 9.44 8.44 19.77
C ALA A 74 10.94 8.23 20.14
N CYS A 75 11.59 7.24 19.53
CA CYS A 75 13.03 7.03 19.68
C CYS A 75 13.83 8.13 18.96
N LEU A 76 13.52 8.40 17.67
CA LEU A 76 14.23 9.38 16.86
C LEU A 76 14.09 10.82 17.39
N ALA A 77 12.97 11.15 18.00
CA ALA A 77 12.74 12.46 18.60
C ALA A 77 13.72 12.79 19.73
N GLN A 78 14.21 11.77 20.47
CA GLN A 78 15.14 11.92 21.57
C GLN A 78 16.59 11.55 21.19
N ASP A 79 16.74 10.60 20.27
CA ASP A 79 18.03 10.12 19.78
C ASP A 79 17.95 9.84 18.26
N PRO A 80 18.35 10.81 17.40
CA PRO A 80 18.38 10.62 15.95
C PRO A 80 19.29 9.48 15.47
N GLY A 81 20.18 8.98 16.34
CA GLY A 81 21.05 7.83 16.09
C GLY A 81 20.40 6.47 16.40
N SER A 82 19.16 6.44 16.87
CA SER A 82 18.45 5.20 17.22
C SER A 82 18.46 4.17 16.09
N ARG A 83 18.70 2.91 16.45
CA ARG A 83 18.54 1.74 15.58
C ARG A 83 17.29 1.00 16.03
N VAL A 84 16.31 0.89 15.17
CA VAL A 84 14.99 0.36 15.46
C VAL A 84 14.59 -0.68 14.42
N ALA A 85 14.22 -1.86 14.91
CA ALA A 85 13.51 -2.89 14.18
C ALA A 85 12.37 -3.33 15.12
N CYS A 86 11.21 -2.69 15.01
CA CYS A 86 10.07 -2.86 15.88
C CYS A 86 8.94 -3.54 15.14
N GLU A 87 8.52 -4.68 15.64
CA GLU A 87 7.39 -5.45 15.15
C GLU A 87 6.25 -5.40 16.17
N THR A 88 5.03 -5.26 15.70
CA THR A 88 3.83 -5.26 16.53
C THR A 88 2.85 -6.31 16.01
N MET A 89 2.24 -7.05 16.92
CA MET A 89 1.10 -7.92 16.67
C MET A 89 -0.09 -7.46 17.50
N VAL A 90 -1.27 -7.35 16.91
CA VAL A 90 -2.52 -7.02 17.60
C VAL A 90 -3.58 -8.08 17.31
N THR A 91 -4.37 -8.42 18.33
CA THR A 91 -5.51 -9.35 18.22
C THR A 91 -6.50 -9.01 19.34
N THR A 92 -7.57 -9.79 19.51
CA THR A 92 -8.58 -9.56 20.56
C THR A 92 -7.91 -9.26 21.90
N ASN A 93 -8.17 -8.09 22.43
CA ASN A 93 -7.68 -7.58 23.73
C ASN A 93 -6.16 -7.75 24.02
N PHE A 94 -5.34 -7.88 22.98
CA PHE A 94 -3.90 -8.14 23.13
C PHE A 94 -3.05 -7.38 22.11
N CYS A 95 -1.90 -6.87 22.57
CA CYS A 95 -0.87 -6.23 21.74
C CYS A 95 0.51 -6.70 22.19
N LEU A 96 1.26 -7.31 21.29
CA LEU A 96 2.67 -7.65 21.49
C LEU A 96 3.55 -6.68 20.71
N ILE A 97 4.53 -6.08 21.39
CA ILE A 97 5.59 -5.26 20.79
C ILE A 97 6.89 -6.03 20.98
N ALA A 98 7.56 -6.37 19.90
CA ALA A 98 8.78 -7.16 19.90
C ALA A 98 9.81 -6.59 18.92
N GLY A 99 11.07 -7.00 19.06
CA GLY A 99 12.15 -6.62 18.13
C GLY A 99 13.39 -6.09 18.81
N GLU A 100 14.25 -5.45 18.02
CA GLU A 100 15.56 -4.95 18.46
C GLU A 100 15.61 -3.43 18.39
N ILE A 101 15.83 -2.79 19.55
CA ILE A 101 15.97 -1.34 19.66
C ILE A 101 17.24 -0.98 20.42
N THR A 102 18.15 -0.28 19.74
CA THR A 102 19.36 0.31 20.35
C THR A 102 19.23 1.82 20.30
N THR A 103 19.02 2.44 21.46
CA THR A 103 18.78 3.88 21.56
C THR A 103 19.24 4.43 22.93
N LYS A 104 19.54 5.71 22.99
CA LYS A 104 19.70 6.49 24.23
C LYS A 104 18.39 7.09 24.72
N ALA A 105 17.34 7.01 23.90
CA ALA A 105 16.01 7.51 24.26
C ALA A 105 15.39 6.68 25.40
N ARG A 106 14.57 7.34 26.19
CA ARG A 106 13.73 6.68 27.21
C ARG A 106 12.29 6.72 26.76
N VAL A 107 11.81 5.62 26.20
CA VAL A 107 10.47 5.50 25.62
C VAL A 107 9.68 4.43 26.37
N ASP A 108 8.50 4.79 26.86
CA ASP A 108 7.51 3.82 27.33
C ASP A 108 6.71 3.32 26.11
N TYR A 109 7.09 2.16 25.59
CA TYR A 109 6.48 1.57 24.39
C TYR A 109 5.00 1.26 24.59
N ALA A 110 4.60 0.81 25.78
CA ALA A 110 3.21 0.52 26.08
C ALA A 110 2.36 1.80 26.09
N ALA A 111 2.87 2.89 26.67
CA ALA A 111 2.19 4.18 26.64
C ALA A 111 2.06 4.74 25.20
N VAL A 112 3.08 4.56 24.35
CA VAL A 112 3.00 4.93 22.92
C VAL A 112 1.91 4.12 22.23
N ALA A 113 1.87 2.81 22.41
CA ALA A 113 0.86 1.95 21.78
C ALA A 113 -0.56 2.33 22.23
N ARG A 114 -0.81 2.54 23.53
CA ARG A 114 -2.13 2.98 24.05
C ARG A 114 -2.58 4.29 23.44
N ARG A 115 -1.67 5.27 23.30
CA ARG A 115 -1.98 6.54 22.65
C ARG A 115 -2.38 6.32 21.18
N VAL A 116 -1.63 5.51 20.43
CA VAL A 116 -1.94 5.20 19.04
C VAL A 116 -3.30 4.52 18.89
N ILE A 117 -3.60 3.54 19.72
CA ILE A 117 -4.90 2.82 19.73
C ILE A 117 -6.04 3.82 19.98
N ARG A 118 -5.89 4.74 20.94
CA ARG A 118 -6.84 5.81 21.22
C ARG A 118 -7.02 6.75 20.02
N ASP A 119 -5.91 7.21 19.43
CA ASP A 119 -5.91 8.17 18.32
C ASP A 119 -6.51 7.60 17.04
N ILE A 120 -6.52 6.26 16.88
CA ILE A 120 -7.19 5.56 15.80
C ILE A 120 -8.72 5.52 16.03
N GLY A 121 -9.18 5.57 17.28
CA GLY A 121 -10.59 5.53 17.65
C GLY A 121 -11.03 4.26 18.36
N TYR A 122 -10.12 3.37 18.74
CA TYR A 122 -10.42 2.20 19.57
C TYR A 122 -10.46 2.61 21.06
N THR A 123 -11.55 3.25 21.46
CA THR A 123 -11.74 3.82 22.82
C THR A 123 -12.86 3.15 23.61
N ASP A 124 -13.64 2.28 22.97
CA ASP A 124 -14.79 1.56 23.56
C ASP A 124 -14.36 0.12 23.87
N PRO A 125 -14.37 -0.31 25.15
CA PRO A 125 -14.06 -1.69 25.54
C PRO A 125 -14.98 -2.73 24.89
N GLY A 126 -16.19 -2.34 24.52
CA GLY A 126 -17.16 -3.20 23.83
C GLY A 126 -16.72 -3.62 22.41
N LEU A 127 -15.63 -3.04 21.87
CA LEU A 127 -15.05 -3.42 20.58
C LEU A 127 -14.08 -4.62 20.66
N GLY A 128 -13.89 -5.24 21.87
CA GLY A 128 -12.95 -6.35 22.05
C GLY A 128 -11.47 -5.96 21.90
N PHE A 129 -11.19 -4.67 21.65
CA PHE A 129 -9.85 -4.07 21.59
C PHE A 129 -9.96 -2.57 21.83
N SER A 130 -9.39 -2.08 22.94
CA SER A 130 -9.42 -0.64 23.26
C SER A 130 -8.18 -0.17 24.00
N ASP A 131 -7.92 1.14 23.98
CA ASP A 131 -6.80 1.77 24.70
C ASP A 131 -6.90 1.61 26.21
N ARG A 132 -8.08 1.26 26.75
CA ARG A 132 -8.34 1.17 28.19
C ARG A 132 -8.00 -0.19 28.78
N ASP A 133 -8.29 -1.26 28.08
CA ASP A 133 -8.25 -2.64 28.60
C ASP A 133 -7.31 -3.59 27.87
N VAL A 134 -6.80 -3.19 26.65
CA VAL A 134 -5.86 -4.03 25.91
C VAL A 134 -4.65 -4.43 26.77
N GLU A 135 -4.34 -5.71 26.84
CA GLU A 135 -3.10 -6.22 27.42
C GLU A 135 -1.94 -5.91 26.48
N ILE A 136 -0.91 -5.21 26.97
CA ILE A 136 0.28 -4.89 26.16
C ILE A 136 1.49 -5.57 26.74
N GLN A 137 2.12 -6.44 25.93
CA GLN A 137 3.40 -7.08 26.28
C GLN A 137 4.52 -6.52 25.41
N CYS A 138 5.67 -6.23 26.05
CA CYS A 138 6.86 -5.77 25.36
C CYS A 138 7.98 -6.82 25.48
N ARG A 139 8.54 -7.24 24.33
CA ARG A 139 9.67 -8.16 24.18
C ARG A 139 10.72 -7.53 23.29
N VAL A 140 11.32 -6.43 23.78
CA VAL A 140 12.31 -5.63 23.06
C VAL A 140 13.68 -5.91 23.63
N HIS A 141 14.64 -6.16 22.74
CA HIS A 141 16.05 -6.43 23.07
C HIS A 141 16.96 -5.37 22.42
N THR A 142 18.21 -5.30 22.86
CA THR A 142 19.24 -4.52 22.19
C THR A 142 19.77 -5.32 20.98
N GLN A 143 20.04 -4.66 19.86
CA GLN A 143 20.57 -5.29 18.67
C GLN A 143 21.89 -6.03 18.95
N SER A 144 22.10 -7.19 18.30
CA SER A 144 23.34 -7.97 18.36
C SER A 144 24.55 -7.16 17.90
N PRO A 145 25.68 -7.21 18.62
CA PRO A 145 26.93 -6.57 18.22
C PRO A 145 27.43 -7.03 16.84
N ASP A 146 27.17 -8.28 16.45
CA ASP A 146 27.66 -8.84 15.17
C ASP A 146 27.01 -8.18 13.96
N ILE A 147 25.72 -7.81 14.05
CA ILE A 147 25.01 -7.09 13.00
C ILE A 147 25.54 -5.64 12.89
N ALA A 148 25.97 -5.05 14.01
CA ALA A 148 26.50 -3.70 14.06
C ALA A 148 27.86 -3.53 13.35
N LEU A 149 28.65 -4.59 13.19
CA LEU A 149 30.01 -4.55 12.62
C LEU A 149 30.03 -4.13 11.13
N GLY A 150 29.03 -4.54 10.34
CA GLY A 150 28.95 -4.22 8.91
C GLY A 150 28.14 -2.96 8.57
N THR A 151 27.43 -2.38 9.55
CA THR A 151 26.40 -1.35 9.34
C THR A 151 26.62 -0.09 10.16
N ASN A 152 27.75 0.03 10.85
CA ASN A 152 28.08 1.24 11.61
C ASN A 152 28.36 2.42 10.66
N ASP A 153 28.23 3.65 11.19
CA ASP A 153 28.41 4.89 10.41
C ASP A 153 29.82 5.03 9.81
N GLN A 154 30.82 4.24 10.27
CA GLN A 154 32.19 4.24 9.76
C GLN A 154 32.36 3.35 8.52
N VAL A 155 31.65 2.22 8.45
CA VAL A 155 31.68 1.29 7.31
C VAL A 155 30.67 1.72 6.24
N GLY A 156 29.54 2.26 6.65
CA GLY A 156 28.51 2.83 5.76
C GLY A 156 27.85 1.84 4.80
N GLY A 157 28.04 0.54 5.01
CA GLY A 157 27.47 -0.51 4.17
C GLY A 157 25.97 -0.71 4.39
N ALA A 158 25.28 -1.30 3.41
CA ALA A 158 23.89 -1.68 3.54
C ALA A 158 23.70 -2.70 4.67
N GLY A 159 22.67 -2.50 5.49
CA GLY A 159 22.37 -3.37 6.64
C GLY A 159 21.80 -4.72 6.26
N ASP A 160 21.37 -4.89 5.04
CA ASP A 160 20.84 -6.13 4.48
C ASP A 160 21.05 -6.17 2.96
N GLN A 161 20.86 -7.35 2.38
CA GLN A 161 20.67 -7.53 0.96
C GLN A 161 19.21 -7.33 0.57
N GLY A 162 18.94 -6.96 -0.68
CA GLY A 162 17.54 -6.87 -1.15
C GLY A 162 17.42 -6.03 -2.40
N MET A 163 16.18 -6.03 -2.93
CA MET A 163 15.76 -5.20 -4.06
C MET A 163 14.72 -4.20 -3.57
N MET A 164 14.88 -2.95 -3.96
CA MET A 164 13.96 -1.86 -3.61
C MET A 164 13.48 -1.19 -4.89
N PHE A 165 12.17 -0.94 -4.95
CA PHE A 165 11.53 -0.36 -6.12
C PHE A 165 10.89 0.98 -5.79
N GLY A 166 10.98 1.90 -6.74
CA GLY A 166 10.25 3.14 -6.74
C GLY A 166 9.59 3.38 -8.09
N GLY A 167 8.36 3.84 -8.09
CA GLY A 167 7.61 4.11 -9.31
C GLY A 167 7.01 5.51 -9.31
N ALA A 168 6.73 6.03 -10.50
CA ALA A 168 5.94 7.23 -10.75
C ALA A 168 5.26 7.15 -12.11
N CYS A 169 4.07 7.72 -12.23
CA CYS A 169 3.37 7.92 -13.51
C CYS A 169 2.59 9.24 -13.49
N ASN A 170 2.25 9.75 -14.67
CA ASN A 170 1.57 11.05 -14.81
C ASN A 170 0.03 10.95 -14.74
N GLU A 171 -0.51 9.92 -14.07
CA GLU A 171 -1.96 9.70 -13.97
C GLU A 171 -2.64 10.61 -12.94
N THR A 172 -1.90 11.06 -11.93
CA THR A 172 -2.41 11.97 -10.87
C THR A 172 -1.43 13.09 -10.58
N PRO A 173 -1.86 14.20 -9.95
CA PRO A 173 -0.96 15.30 -9.55
C PRO A 173 0.20 14.87 -8.63
N GLU A 174 -0.02 13.83 -7.81
CA GLU A 174 0.99 13.26 -6.93
C GLU A 174 1.99 12.38 -7.67
N LEU A 175 1.78 12.15 -8.96
CA LEU A 175 2.52 11.21 -9.82
C LEU A 175 2.43 9.77 -9.29
N MET A 176 1.19 9.37 -8.96
CA MET A 176 0.82 8.04 -8.48
C MET A 176 -0.17 7.38 -9.47
N PRO A 177 -0.24 6.04 -9.50
CA PRO A 177 -1.28 5.33 -10.24
C PRO A 177 -2.68 5.68 -9.72
N LEU A 178 -3.61 5.93 -10.62
CA LEU A 178 -4.96 6.38 -10.30
C LEU A 178 -5.73 5.43 -9.37
N PRO A 179 -5.70 4.08 -9.56
CA PRO A 179 -6.46 3.16 -8.71
C PRO A 179 -6.06 3.23 -7.23
N ILE A 180 -4.77 3.23 -6.92
CA ILE A 180 -4.29 3.34 -5.53
C ILE A 180 -4.50 4.74 -4.96
N ALA A 181 -4.37 5.79 -5.77
CA ALA A 181 -4.62 7.15 -5.33
C ALA A 181 -6.07 7.34 -4.88
N ILE A 182 -7.05 6.89 -5.68
CA ILE A 182 -8.48 6.96 -5.32
C ILE A 182 -8.78 6.03 -4.12
N SER A 183 -8.28 4.78 -4.11
CA SER A 183 -8.50 3.85 -2.99
C SER A 183 -8.02 4.42 -1.67
N ARG A 184 -6.87 5.09 -1.68
CA ARG A 184 -6.29 5.77 -0.51
C ARG A 184 -7.10 7.00 -0.12
N ALA A 185 -7.55 7.80 -1.06
CA ALA A 185 -8.42 8.95 -0.79
C ALA A 185 -9.74 8.51 -0.14
N LEU A 186 -10.33 7.41 -0.61
CA LEU A 186 -11.54 6.81 -0.03
C LEU A 186 -11.31 6.38 1.43
N THR A 187 -10.22 5.66 1.73
CA THR A 187 -9.92 5.21 3.10
C THR A 187 -9.55 6.35 4.03
N ASN A 188 -8.88 7.39 3.54
CA ASN A 188 -8.61 8.60 4.31
C ASN A 188 -9.93 9.32 4.64
N ARG A 189 -10.83 9.46 3.67
CA ARG A 189 -12.15 10.08 3.88
C ARG A 189 -13.02 9.26 4.84
N LEU A 190 -12.97 7.92 4.77
CA LEU A 190 -13.62 7.06 5.75
C LEU A 190 -13.09 7.30 7.17
N THR A 191 -11.77 7.40 7.32
CA THR A 191 -11.13 7.67 8.62
C THR A 191 -11.57 9.01 9.21
N GLU A 192 -11.69 10.06 8.38
CA GLU A 192 -12.25 11.37 8.80
C GLU A 192 -13.70 11.20 9.27
N LYS A 193 -14.51 10.49 8.50
CA LYS A 193 -15.94 10.29 8.81
C LYS A 193 -16.17 9.43 10.06
N VAL A 194 -15.26 8.53 10.41
CA VAL A 194 -15.29 7.82 11.70
C VAL A 194 -15.21 8.80 12.87
N GLY A 195 -14.41 9.87 12.78
CA GLY A 195 -14.35 10.91 13.79
C GLY A 195 -15.61 11.78 13.90
N GLU A 196 -16.40 11.86 12.82
CA GLU A 196 -17.60 12.71 12.74
C GLU A 196 -18.90 11.95 13.02
N ASN A 197 -18.96 10.64 12.74
CA ASN A 197 -20.16 9.82 12.84
C ASN A 197 -19.96 8.68 13.86
N PRO A 198 -20.59 8.77 15.05
CA PRO A 198 -20.39 7.80 16.14
C PRO A 198 -20.92 6.39 15.82
N ARG A 199 -21.69 6.21 14.74
CA ARG A 199 -22.14 4.89 14.27
C ARG A 199 -21.13 4.19 13.37
N LEU A 200 -20.07 4.88 12.89
CA LEU A 200 -18.95 4.26 12.20
C LEU A 200 -17.89 3.78 13.19
N ARG A 201 -17.12 2.78 12.77
CA ARG A 201 -16.01 2.19 13.55
C ARG A 201 -14.73 2.25 12.71
N PRO A 202 -13.53 2.13 13.35
CA PRO A 202 -12.27 2.44 12.68
C PRO A 202 -11.88 1.52 11.52
N ASP A 203 -12.30 0.24 11.52
CA ASP A 203 -11.87 -0.71 10.50
C ASP A 203 -12.65 -0.55 9.19
N GLY A 204 -11.93 -0.56 8.08
CA GLY A 204 -12.53 -0.46 6.76
C GLY A 204 -11.53 -0.65 5.63
N LYS A 205 -12.08 -0.86 4.42
CA LYS A 205 -11.33 -1.09 3.19
C LYS A 205 -11.98 -0.37 2.02
N ALA A 206 -11.19 0.02 1.04
CA ALA A 206 -11.66 0.46 -0.26
C ALA A 206 -10.88 -0.21 -1.37
N GLN A 207 -11.54 -0.52 -2.47
CA GLN A 207 -10.95 -1.08 -3.69
C GLN A 207 -11.52 -0.31 -4.89
N VAL A 208 -10.65 -0.02 -5.86
CA VAL A 208 -11.02 0.71 -7.07
C VAL A 208 -10.45 0.01 -8.29
N SER A 209 -11.30 -0.27 -9.26
CA SER A 209 -10.92 -0.76 -10.58
C SER A 209 -11.03 0.38 -11.60
N VAL A 210 -9.95 0.63 -12.31
CA VAL A 210 -9.84 1.64 -13.37
C VAL A 210 -9.70 0.94 -14.71
N GLU A 211 -10.42 1.43 -15.70
CA GLU A 211 -10.29 1.00 -17.08
C GLU A 211 -9.19 1.79 -17.78
N TYR A 212 -8.36 1.08 -18.57
CA TYR A 212 -7.25 1.63 -19.34
C TYR A 212 -7.42 1.37 -20.82
N ASP A 213 -6.99 2.32 -21.66
CA ASP A 213 -6.91 2.12 -23.11
C ASP A 213 -5.72 1.23 -23.52
N GLU A 214 -5.52 1.08 -24.83
CA GLU A 214 -4.43 0.25 -25.37
C GLU A 214 -3.05 0.82 -25.09
N GLU A 215 -2.93 2.12 -24.95
CA GLU A 215 -1.73 2.87 -24.62
C GLU A 215 -1.44 2.89 -23.10
N GLY A 216 -2.34 2.34 -22.27
CA GLY A 216 -2.23 2.28 -20.82
C GLY A 216 -2.60 3.59 -20.12
N LYS A 217 -3.43 4.43 -20.76
CA LYS A 217 -3.96 5.66 -20.17
C LYS A 217 -5.30 5.38 -19.47
N PRO A 218 -5.54 5.92 -18.26
CA PRO A 218 -6.81 5.71 -17.57
C PRO A 218 -7.98 6.37 -18.32
N MET A 219 -9.06 5.59 -18.50
CA MET A 219 -10.28 6.00 -19.18
C MET A 219 -11.40 6.40 -18.21
N GLY A 220 -11.46 5.72 -17.05
CA GLY A 220 -12.48 5.96 -16.03
C GLY A 220 -12.47 4.91 -14.94
N VAL A 221 -13.31 5.14 -13.92
CA VAL A 221 -13.50 4.18 -12.83
C VAL A 221 -14.66 3.26 -13.17
N ASP A 222 -14.37 1.97 -13.25
CA ASP A 222 -15.34 0.91 -13.48
C ASP A 222 -16.06 0.50 -12.19
N THR A 223 -15.28 0.14 -11.17
CA THR A 223 -15.81 -0.41 -9.91
C THR A 223 -15.23 0.29 -8.69
N VAL A 224 -16.09 0.60 -7.72
CA VAL A 224 -15.73 1.03 -6.37
C VAL A 224 -16.33 0.08 -5.35
N VAL A 225 -15.49 -0.52 -4.49
CA VAL A 225 -15.90 -1.33 -3.35
C VAL A 225 -15.49 -0.63 -2.07
N VAL A 226 -16.41 -0.46 -1.13
CA VAL A 226 -16.13 0.09 0.20
C VAL A 226 -16.72 -0.83 1.26
N SER A 227 -15.90 -1.21 2.24
CA SER A 227 -16.35 -1.89 3.44
C SER A 227 -15.95 -1.06 4.66
N ILE A 228 -16.90 -0.79 5.56
CA ILE A 228 -16.67 -0.01 6.78
C ILE A 228 -17.38 -0.65 7.95
N GLN A 229 -16.67 -0.82 9.05
CA GLN A 229 -17.20 -1.30 10.33
C GLN A 229 -18.17 -0.26 10.91
N HIS A 230 -19.26 -0.74 11.50
CA HIS A 230 -20.33 0.12 12.02
C HIS A 230 -21.00 -0.49 13.25
N THR A 231 -21.80 0.32 13.96
CA THR A 231 -22.63 -0.14 15.09
C THR A 231 -23.77 -1.02 14.58
N GLU A 232 -24.26 -1.93 15.44
CA GLU A 232 -25.30 -2.89 15.06
C GLU A 232 -26.63 -2.21 14.70
N ASP A 233 -26.93 -1.07 15.29
CA ASP A 233 -28.15 -0.27 15.08
C ASP A 233 -28.12 0.58 13.82
N TYR A 234 -26.98 0.65 13.07
CA TYR A 234 -26.91 1.41 11.84
C TYR A 234 -27.64 0.66 10.71
N ALA A 235 -28.78 1.18 10.27
CA ALA A 235 -29.52 0.60 9.15
C ALA A 235 -28.66 0.58 7.89
N MET A 236 -28.60 -0.58 7.21
CA MET A 236 -27.71 -0.77 6.06
C MET A 236 -28.02 0.15 4.88
N GLU A 237 -29.29 0.53 4.70
CA GLU A 237 -29.69 1.47 3.66
C GLU A 237 -29.14 2.87 3.93
N ASP A 238 -29.26 3.36 5.17
CA ASP A 238 -28.71 4.64 5.61
C ASP A 238 -27.18 4.67 5.52
N LEU A 239 -26.50 3.57 5.93
CA LEU A 239 -25.05 3.44 5.82
C LEU A 239 -24.60 3.53 4.37
N ARG A 240 -25.26 2.80 3.46
CA ARG A 240 -24.92 2.81 2.03
C ARG A 240 -25.14 4.19 1.40
N ALA A 241 -26.26 4.84 1.73
CA ALA A 241 -26.53 6.20 1.27
C ALA A 241 -25.46 7.18 1.79
N PHE A 242 -25.12 7.10 3.08
CA PHE A 242 -24.08 7.94 3.70
C PHE A 242 -22.71 7.75 3.03
N VAL A 243 -22.23 6.51 2.90
CA VAL A 243 -20.92 6.23 2.29
C VAL A 243 -20.89 6.69 0.83
N LYS A 244 -21.99 6.48 0.08
CA LYS A 244 -22.06 6.92 -1.31
C LYS A 244 -21.97 8.44 -1.43
N GLN A 245 -22.67 9.20 -0.59
CA GLN A 245 -22.75 10.66 -0.70
C GLN A 245 -21.63 11.39 0.01
N GLU A 246 -21.21 10.91 1.19
CA GLU A 246 -20.24 11.61 2.03
C GLU A 246 -18.78 11.15 1.83
N VAL A 247 -18.59 9.99 1.19
CA VAL A 247 -17.26 9.42 0.97
C VAL A 247 -16.95 9.27 -0.52
N ILE A 248 -17.74 8.47 -1.27
CA ILE A 248 -17.40 8.13 -2.66
C ILE A 248 -17.55 9.34 -3.57
N ALA A 249 -18.70 10.02 -3.55
CA ALA A 249 -18.97 11.13 -4.46
C ALA A 249 -17.98 12.30 -4.32
N PRO A 250 -17.62 12.78 -3.11
CA PRO A 250 -16.62 13.84 -2.97
C PRO A 250 -15.23 13.42 -3.47
N VAL A 251 -14.79 12.21 -3.13
CA VAL A 251 -13.47 11.70 -3.56
C VAL A 251 -13.39 11.62 -5.09
N LEU A 252 -14.39 11.02 -5.75
CA LEU A 252 -14.41 10.96 -7.21
C LEU A 252 -14.35 12.36 -7.85
N LYS A 253 -15.11 13.31 -7.28
CA LYS A 253 -15.12 14.70 -7.75
C LYS A 253 -13.74 15.36 -7.66
N ASP A 254 -12.97 15.09 -6.59
CA ASP A 254 -11.61 15.62 -6.43
C ASP A 254 -10.66 15.14 -7.53
N TYR A 255 -10.93 13.96 -8.12
CA TYR A 255 -10.22 13.44 -9.30
C TYR A 255 -10.88 13.81 -10.64
N GLY A 256 -11.88 14.70 -10.63
CA GLY A 256 -12.59 15.12 -11.84
C GLY A 256 -13.51 14.03 -12.44
N LEU A 257 -13.92 13.05 -11.63
CA LEU A 257 -14.75 11.92 -12.01
C LEU A 257 -16.19 12.13 -11.53
N ASP A 258 -17.16 11.66 -12.30
CA ASP A 258 -18.57 11.70 -11.92
C ASP A 258 -19.00 10.36 -11.33
N LEU A 259 -19.70 10.41 -10.20
CA LEU A 259 -20.27 9.24 -9.57
C LEU A 259 -21.22 8.45 -10.49
N SER A 260 -21.93 9.14 -11.38
CA SER A 260 -22.86 8.52 -12.35
C SER A 260 -22.14 7.73 -13.46
N ALA A 261 -20.84 7.97 -13.65
CA ALA A 261 -20.02 7.27 -14.64
C ALA A 261 -19.41 5.96 -14.08
N VAL A 262 -19.53 5.71 -12.76
CA VAL A 262 -19.06 4.46 -12.15
C VAL A 262 -20.10 3.37 -12.39
N GLU A 263 -19.68 2.28 -13.05
CA GLU A 263 -20.59 1.20 -13.42
C GLU A 263 -21.05 0.39 -12.22
N HIS A 264 -20.13 0.09 -11.28
CA HIS A 264 -20.40 -0.74 -10.13
C HIS A 264 -19.97 -0.10 -8.81
N ILE A 265 -20.91 0.04 -7.86
CA ILE A 265 -20.63 0.53 -6.51
C ILE A 265 -21.14 -0.49 -5.50
N TYR A 266 -20.21 -1.07 -4.73
CA TYR A 266 -20.48 -2.03 -3.68
C TYR A 266 -20.13 -1.46 -2.31
N ILE A 267 -21.10 -1.32 -1.42
CA ILE A 267 -20.93 -0.81 -0.06
C ILE A 267 -21.41 -1.87 0.92
N ASN A 268 -20.50 -2.40 1.75
CA ASN A 268 -20.75 -3.54 2.64
C ASN A 268 -21.56 -4.63 1.91
N PRO A 269 -21.02 -5.23 0.83
CA PRO A 269 -21.80 -6.14 -0.03
C PRO A 269 -22.28 -7.40 0.69
N THR A 270 -21.55 -7.84 1.73
CA THR A 270 -21.94 -9.00 2.55
C THR A 270 -22.98 -8.67 3.62
N GLY A 271 -23.39 -7.40 3.76
CA GLY A 271 -24.30 -6.92 4.79
C GLY A 271 -23.59 -6.29 5.98
N LYS A 272 -24.04 -6.60 7.21
CA LYS A 272 -23.49 -6.02 8.45
C LYS A 272 -22.00 -6.33 8.64
N PHE A 273 -21.26 -5.31 9.07
CA PHE A 273 -19.85 -5.41 9.48
C PHE A 273 -19.70 -4.77 10.88
N VAL A 274 -20.10 -5.49 11.91
CA VAL A 274 -20.12 -5.02 13.30
C VAL A 274 -18.85 -5.44 14.04
N VAL A 275 -18.45 -6.72 13.96
CA VAL A 275 -17.19 -7.20 14.51
C VAL A 275 -16.08 -6.94 13.50
N GLY A 276 -15.05 -6.21 13.91
CA GLY A 276 -13.92 -5.83 13.06
C GLY A 276 -12.75 -5.31 13.89
N GLY A 277 -11.73 -4.77 13.21
CA GLY A 277 -10.50 -4.40 13.87
C GLY A 277 -9.75 -5.60 14.45
N PRO A 278 -8.87 -5.40 15.44
CA PRO A 278 -8.10 -6.50 16.06
C PRO A 278 -8.94 -7.58 16.75
N ASP A 279 -10.23 -7.32 17.02
CA ASP A 279 -11.15 -8.34 17.52
C ASP A 279 -11.64 -9.28 16.41
N GLY A 280 -11.77 -8.79 15.20
CA GLY A 280 -12.21 -9.56 14.04
C GLY A 280 -11.09 -10.32 13.34
N ASP A 281 -9.88 -9.77 13.31
CA ASP A 281 -8.71 -10.33 12.62
C ASP A 281 -7.40 -9.90 13.28
N THR A 282 -6.40 -10.76 13.26
CA THR A 282 -5.08 -10.47 13.80
C THR A 282 -4.28 -9.58 12.84
N GLY A 283 -3.70 -8.50 13.36
CA GLY A 283 -2.81 -7.59 12.61
C GLY A 283 -1.34 -7.76 12.97
N LEU A 284 -0.47 -7.60 11.98
CA LEU A 284 0.98 -7.59 12.15
C LEU A 284 1.61 -6.46 11.34
N THR A 285 2.73 -5.93 11.86
CA THR A 285 3.57 -4.98 11.13
C THR A 285 4.05 -5.58 9.82
N GLY A 286 4.00 -4.79 8.74
CA GLY A 286 4.55 -5.16 7.44
C GLY A 286 3.70 -6.13 6.61
N ARG A 287 2.41 -6.28 6.91
CA ARG A 287 1.49 -7.12 6.12
C ARG A 287 0.65 -6.35 5.10
N LYS A 288 0.85 -5.04 4.95
CA LYS A 288 0.15 -4.18 3.98
C LYS A 288 1.10 -3.46 3.03
N ILE A 289 2.22 -4.13 2.67
CA ILE A 289 3.31 -3.55 1.88
C ILE A 289 2.89 -3.07 0.49
N ILE A 290 1.89 -3.69 -0.12
CA ILE A 290 1.34 -3.29 -1.43
C ILE A 290 0.45 -2.05 -1.27
N VAL A 291 -0.36 -1.99 -0.21
CA VAL A 291 -1.14 -0.80 0.17
C VAL A 291 -0.22 0.38 0.51
N ASP A 292 0.89 0.10 1.19
CA ASP A 292 1.89 1.10 1.56
C ASP A 292 2.56 1.77 0.36
N THR A 293 2.61 1.08 -0.78
CA THR A 293 3.34 1.50 -1.97
C THR A 293 2.41 1.89 -3.13
N TYR A 294 2.26 1.05 -4.13
CA TYR A 294 1.62 1.41 -5.40
C TYR A 294 0.36 0.61 -5.73
N GLY A 295 -0.19 -0.16 -4.77
CA GLY A 295 -1.39 -0.97 -5.00
C GLY A 295 -1.22 -2.06 -6.08
N GLY A 296 0.02 -2.54 -6.28
CA GLY A 296 0.34 -3.56 -7.28
C GLY A 296 0.72 -3.03 -8.67
N TYR A 297 0.65 -1.70 -8.89
CA TYR A 297 0.93 -1.12 -10.21
C TYR A 297 2.41 -1.12 -10.59
N PHE A 298 3.28 -0.94 -9.62
CA PHE A 298 4.74 -1.12 -9.73
C PHE A 298 5.21 -2.28 -8.86
N SER A 299 6.38 -2.80 -9.17
CA SER A 299 7.03 -3.88 -8.42
C SER A 299 7.27 -3.51 -6.96
N HIS A 300 7.39 -4.54 -6.12
CA HIS A 300 7.79 -4.42 -4.71
C HIS A 300 8.88 -5.44 -4.38
N GLY A 301 9.89 -5.03 -3.61
CA GLY A 301 11.01 -5.89 -3.25
C GLY A 301 10.72 -6.88 -2.10
N GLY A 302 9.54 -6.78 -1.48
CA GLY A 302 9.11 -7.65 -0.37
C GLY A 302 9.45 -7.13 1.02
N GLY A 303 10.35 -6.14 1.16
CA GLY A 303 10.74 -5.57 2.45
C GLY A 303 9.66 -4.63 3.03
N ALA A 304 9.21 -4.89 4.27
CA ALA A 304 8.33 -3.98 4.99
C ALA A 304 9.06 -2.70 5.41
N PHE A 305 8.33 -1.58 5.49
CA PHE A 305 8.88 -0.27 5.88
C PHE A 305 8.65 0.04 7.36
N SER A 306 7.40 -0.12 7.83
CA SER A 306 6.99 0.24 9.18
C SER A 306 7.83 -0.45 10.26
N GLY A 307 8.17 0.27 11.32
CA GLY A 307 8.99 -0.22 12.42
C GLY A 307 10.50 -0.21 12.17
N LYS A 308 10.96 0.09 10.96
CA LYS A 308 12.38 0.12 10.58
C LYS A 308 12.93 1.55 10.54
N ASP A 309 14.05 1.79 11.23
CA ASP A 309 14.79 3.05 11.10
C ASP A 309 15.46 3.20 9.71
N PRO A 310 15.86 4.43 9.30
CA PRO A 310 16.32 4.69 7.93
C PRO A 310 17.64 4.02 7.55
N THR A 311 18.34 3.33 8.44
CA THR A 311 19.54 2.55 8.09
C THR A 311 19.19 1.24 7.39
N LYS A 312 17.93 0.80 7.50
CA LYS A 312 17.41 -0.36 6.78
C LYS A 312 17.05 0.06 5.35
N VAL A 313 17.80 -0.48 4.38
CA VAL A 313 17.63 -0.14 2.96
C VAL A 313 16.28 -0.55 2.38
N ASP A 314 15.60 -1.52 2.97
CA ASP A 314 14.21 -1.85 2.61
C ASP A 314 13.34 -0.59 2.57
N ARG A 315 13.48 0.27 3.57
CA ARG A 315 12.74 1.53 3.68
C ARG A 315 13.44 2.65 2.93
N SER A 316 14.67 2.98 3.28
CA SER A 316 15.36 4.14 2.74
C SER A 316 15.67 4.00 1.25
N GLY A 317 16.03 2.81 0.78
CA GLY A 317 16.26 2.52 -0.64
C GLY A 317 14.98 2.66 -1.47
N ALA A 318 13.85 2.17 -0.98
CA ALA A 318 12.55 2.34 -1.64
C ALA A 318 12.14 3.83 -1.71
N TYR A 319 12.41 4.62 -0.67
CA TYR A 319 12.15 6.06 -0.67
C TYR A 319 13.05 6.80 -1.67
N MET A 320 14.32 6.43 -1.78
CA MET A 320 15.21 7.00 -2.78
C MET A 320 14.80 6.59 -4.20
N ALA A 321 14.41 5.34 -4.41
CA ALA A 321 13.91 4.87 -5.70
C ALA A 321 12.64 5.63 -6.13
N ARG A 322 11.70 5.88 -5.19
CA ARG A 322 10.54 6.75 -5.43
C ARG A 322 10.95 8.17 -5.80
N TYR A 323 11.87 8.77 -5.04
CA TYR A 323 12.35 10.13 -5.30
C TYR A 323 12.95 10.26 -6.69
N MET A 324 13.77 9.30 -7.13
CA MET A 324 14.36 9.26 -8.46
C MET A 324 13.30 9.10 -9.56
N ALA A 325 12.41 8.10 -9.43
CA ALA A 325 11.34 7.85 -10.41
C ALA A 325 10.43 9.08 -10.57
N LYS A 326 10.07 9.71 -9.44
CA LYS A 326 9.22 10.91 -9.43
C LYS A 326 9.89 12.08 -10.14
N ASN A 327 11.18 12.30 -9.96
CA ASN A 327 11.93 13.36 -10.64
C ASN A 327 12.09 13.10 -12.15
N ILE A 328 12.18 11.83 -12.61
CA ILE A 328 12.17 11.48 -14.03
C ILE A 328 10.83 11.87 -14.67
N VAL A 329 9.71 11.50 -14.05
CA VAL A 329 8.38 11.81 -14.59
C VAL A 329 8.09 13.31 -14.51
N ALA A 330 8.42 13.98 -13.39
CA ALA A 330 8.29 15.42 -13.24
C ALA A 330 9.14 16.21 -14.25
N ALA A 331 10.32 15.70 -14.64
CA ALA A 331 11.16 16.24 -15.70
C ALA A 331 10.56 16.02 -17.10
N GLN A 332 9.44 15.32 -17.20
CA GLN A 332 8.84 14.91 -18.48
C GLN A 332 9.78 14.08 -19.38
N LEU A 333 10.67 13.30 -18.76
CA LEU A 333 11.56 12.37 -19.44
C LEU A 333 10.89 11.03 -19.75
N ALA A 334 9.83 10.71 -19.03
CA ALA A 334 8.94 9.58 -19.27
C ALA A 334 7.54 9.87 -18.69
N ASP A 335 6.50 9.22 -19.19
CA ASP A 335 5.15 9.29 -18.63
C ASP A 335 4.98 8.29 -17.46
N LYS A 336 5.72 7.20 -17.51
CA LYS A 336 5.77 6.13 -16.50
C LYS A 336 7.21 5.71 -16.29
N CYS A 337 7.60 5.52 -15.02
CA CYS A 337 8.96 5.13 -14.68
C CYS A 337 8.99 4.26 -13.43
N GLN A 338 9.74 3.16 -13.49
CA GLN A 338 10.14 2.35 -12.35
C GLN A 338 11.66 2.40 -12.21
N VAL A 339 12.14 2.57 -10.98
CA VAL A 339 13.54 2.49 -10.60
C VAL A 339 13.73 1.31 -9.65
N GLU A 340 14.70 0.46 -9.94
CA GLU A 340 15.14 -0.64 -9.08
C GLU A 340 16.53 -0.32 -8.52
N LEU A 341 16.70 -0.51 -7.22
CA LEU A 341 17.97 -0.53 -6.50
C LEU A 341 18.16 -1.91 -5.87
N ALA A 342 19.35 -2.49 -6.01
CA ALA A 342 19.70 -3.71 -5.31
C ALA A 342 20.95 -3.51 -4.47
N TYR A 343 20.95 -4.02 -3.23
CA TYR A 343 22.08 -3.94 -2.31
C TYR A 343 22.55 -5.33 -1.90
N ALA A 344 23.85 -5.41 -1.57
CA ALA A 344 24.44 -6.54 -0.87
C ALA A 344 24.81 -6.10 0.56
N ILE A 345 24.62 -6.99 1.53
CA ILE A 345 24.94 -6.70 2.94
C ILE A 345 26.42 -6.24 3.07
N GLY A 346 26.66 -5.18 3.84
CA GLY A 346 27.98 -4.63 4.07
C GLY A 346 28.57 -3.80 2.90
N VAL A 347 27.86 -3.70 1.75
CA VAL A 347 28.32 -2.93 0.59
C VAL A 347 27.53 -1.61 0.52
N ALA A 348 28.25 -0.48 0.46
CA ALA A 348 27.62 0.85 0.47
C ALA A 348 26.96 1.21 -0.86
N GLN A 349 27.60 0.91 -1.98
CA GLN A 349 27.05 1.19 -3.30
C GLN A 349 26.04 0.12 -3.72
N PRO A 350 24.91 0.49 -4.37
CA PRO A 350 24.01 -0.52 -4.92
C PRO A 350 24.75 -1.37 -5.96
N VAL A 351 24.56 -2.69 -5.87
CA VAL A 351 25.13 -3.65 -6.82
C VAL A 351 24.41 -3.60 -8.17
N SER A 352 23.18 -3.12 -8.20
CA SER A 352 22.40 -2.87 -9.40
C SER A 352 21.56 -1.61 -9.27
N VAL A 353 21.46 -0.85 -10.36
CA VAL A 353 20.49 0.25 -10.57
C VAL A 353 19.91 0.07 -11.96
N ARG A 354 18.59 -0.02 -12.06
CA ARG A 354 17.88 -0.16 -13.32
C ARG A 354 16.72 0.84 -13.39
N VAL A 355 16.53 1.43 -14.55
CA VAL A 355 15.36 2.21 -14.92
C VAL A 355 14.55 1.41 -15.94
N ASP A 356 13.23 1.48 -15.83
CA ASP A 356 12.30 0.96 -16.82
C ASP A 356 11.21 2.01 -17.03
N THR A 357 11.15 2.56 -18.23
CA THR A 357 10.13 3.57 -18.59
C THR A 357 8.92 2.98 -19.30
N TYR A 358 8.84 1.65 -19.39
CA TYR A 358 7.75 0.95 -20.08
C TYR A 358 7.53 1.44 -21.52
N GLY A 359 8.61 1.88 -22.19
CA GLY A 359 8.56 2.41 -23.56
C GLY A 359 8.11 3.87 -23.66
N THR A 360 7.85 4.57 -22.56
CA THR A 360 7.41 5.99 -22.57
C THR A 360 8.58 6.98 -22.48
N GLY A 361 9.82 6.49 -22.40
CA GLY A 361 11.03 7.31 -22.25
C GLY A 361 11.33 8.17 -23.46
N LYS A 362 11.66 9.44 -23.26
CA LYS A 362 12.17 10.36 -24.30
C LYS A 362 13.65 10.18 -24.59
N VAL A 363 14.36 9.50 -23.72
CA VAL A 363 15.73 9.01 -23.89
C VAL A 363 15.77 7.55 -23.42
N SER A 364 16.83 6.80 -23.78
CA SER A 364 16.89 5.38 -23.42
C SER A 364 16.99 5.15 -21.91
N ASP A 365 16.51 3.99 -21.45
CA ASP A 365 16.56 3.58 -20.04
C ASP A 365 18.00 3.50 -19.53
N GLU A 366 18.96 3.12 -20.37
CA GLU A 366 20.39 3.11 -20.06
C GLU A 366 20.90 4.54 -19.79
N LYS A 367 20.49 5.51 -20.62
CA LYS A 367 20.87 6.92 -20.41
C LYS A 367 20.25 7.45 -19.11
N LEU A 368 18.99 7.14 -18.82
CA LEU A 368 18.34 7.51 -17.55
C LEU A 368 19.07 6.87 -16.36
N THR A 369 19.42 5.59 -16.45
CA THR A 369 20.18 4.87 -15.42
C THR A 369 21.53 5.56 -15.13
N GLN A 370 22.25 5.97 -16.17
CA GLN A 370 23.51 6.71 -16.01
C GLN A 370 23.29 8.08 -15.38
N LEU A 371 22.26 8.82 -15.81
CA LEU A 371 21.90 10.11 -15.23
C LEU A 371 21.58 10.01 -13.73
N LEU A 372 20.89 8.94 -13.30
CA LEU A 372 20.64 8.70 -11.89
C LEU A 372 21.92 8.45 -11.10
N ARG A 373 22.84 7.62 -11.64
CA ARG A 373 24.16 7.37 -11.02
C ARG A 373 24.99 8.65 -10.86
N ASP A 374 24.92 9.56 -11.84
CA ASP A 374 25.68 10.80 -11.85
C ASP A 374 25.04 11.93 -11.01
N THR A 375 23.80 11.73 -10.54
CA THR A 375 23.02 12.78 -9.87
C THR A 375 22.72 12.49 -8.42
N PHE A 376 22.54 11.20 -8.06
CA PHE A 376 22.10 10.81 -6.73
C PHE A 376 23.14 9.96 -6.00
N ASP A 377 23.37 10.31 -4.72
CA ASP A 377 24.15 9.45 -3.81
C ASP A 377 23.22 8.36 -3.26
N MET A 378 23.36 7.16 -3.81
CA MET A 378 22.53 6.00 -3.47
C MET A 378 23.14 5.14 -2.36
N THR A 379 24.21 5.58 -1.70
CA THR A 379 24.70 4.92 -0.48
C THR A 379 23.69 5.09 0.66
N PRO A 380 23.57 4.16 1.63
CA PRO A 380 22.67 4.31 2.76
C PRO A 380 22.83 5.66 3.48
N ALA A 381 24.06 6.08 3.73
CA ALA A 381 24.37 7.37 4.35
C ALA A 381 23.96 8.56 3.46
N GLY A 382 24.19 8.45 2.15
CA GLY A 382 23.79 9.45 1.15
C GLY A 382 22.28 9.62 1.08
N ILE A 383 21.54 8.52 1.09
CA ILE A 383 20.07 8.52 1.11
C ILE A 383 19.54 9.21 2.36
N ILE A 384 20.02 8.78 3.54
CA ILE A 384 19.60 9.35 4.84
C ILE A 384 19.82 10.85 4.86
N ARG A 385 20.98 11.32 4.39
CA ARG A 385 21.33 12.75 4.32
C ARG A 385 20.45 13.49 3.31
N THR A 386 20.32 12.97 2.09
CA THR A 386 19.58 13.62 1.00
C THR A 386 18.09 13.78 1.33
N LEU A 387 17.51 12.76 1.93
CA LEU A 387 16.08 12.73 2.27
C LEU A 387 15.78 13.15 3.72
N ASP A 388 16.82 13.50 4.51
CA ASP A 388 16.72 13.96 5.90
C ASP A 388 15.85 13.01 6.76
N LEU A 389 16.24 11.72 6.77
CA LEU A 389 15.43 10.64 7.32
C LEU A 389 15.60 10.40 8.83
N ARG A 390 16.48 11.12 9.53
CA ARG A 390 16.68 10.93 10.98
C ARG A 390 15.70 11.74 11.85
N ARG A 391 14.59 12.19 11.27
CA ARG A 391 13.52 12.93 11.95
C ARG A 391 12.34 12.03 12.30
N PRO A 392 11.50 12.40 13.30
CA PRO A 392 10.27 11.68 13.62
C PRO A 392 9.18 12.01 12.58
N ILE A 393 9.16 11.30 11.44
CA ILE A 393 8.31 11.55 10.27
C ILE A 393 7.55 10.31 9.79
N TYR A 394 7.59 9.23 10.54
CA TYR A 394 7.18 7.89 10.09
C TYR A 394 5.77 7.48 10.49
N ALA A 395 5.27 7.85 11.66
CA ALA A 395 3.92 7.48 12.12
C ALA A 395 2.80 7.90 11.16
N ASP A 396 2.97 9.04 10.48
CA ASP A 396 2.03 9.54 9.49
C ASP A 396 2.03 8.72 8.18
N THR A 397 3.19 8.18 7.78
CA THR A 397 3.28 7.32 6.58
C THR A 397 2.57 5.98 6.79
N ALA A 398 2.67 5.40 7.98
CA ALA A 398 1.94 4.18 8.32
C ALA A 398 0.42 4.33 8.22
N ALA A 399 -0.10 5.56 8.46
CA ALA A 399 -1.53 5.85 8.41
C ALA A 399 -2.06 6.07 6.98
N ARG A 400 -1.25 6.69 6.10
CA ARG A 400 -1.72 7.24 4.82
C ARG A 400 -1.07 6.61 3.59
N GLY A 401 -0.22 5.59 3.77
CA GLY A 401 0.69 5.06 2.76
C GLY A 401 2.00 5.84 2.73
N HIS A 402 3.03 5.30 2.08
CA HIS A 402 4.36 5.87 2.11
C HIS A 402 4.66 6.81 0.93
N PHE A 403 3.93 6.69 -0.18
CA PHE A 403 4.16 7.46 -1.41
C PHE A 403 2.94 8.28 -1.82
N GLY A 404 3.16 9.38 -2.54
CA GLY A 404 2.11 10.31 -2.95
C GLY A 404 1.65 11.26 -1.83
N ILE A 405 2.35 11.34 -0.70
CA ILE A 405 2.00 12.23 0.41
C ILE A 405 2.75 13.55 0.29
N GLN A 406 2.02 14.63 0.13
CA GLN A 406 2.58 15.97 0.07
C GLN A 406 3.43 16.30 1.32
N GLY A 407 4.58 16.97 1.12
CA GLY A 407 5.46 17.41 2.19
C GLY A 407 6.52 16.41 2.64
N LYS A 408 6.47 15.15 2.19
CA LYS A 408 7.55 14.19 2.43
C LYS A 408 8.76 14.49 1.54
N THR A 409 9.96 14.28 2.07
CA THR A 409 11.21 14.65 1.37
C THR A 409 11.44 13.85 0.10
N TRP A 410 11.04 12.59 0.07
CA TRP A 410 11.10 11.72 -1.10
C TRP A 410 10.00 11.99 -2.15
N GLU A 411 9.10 12.90 -1.86
CA GLU A 411 8.08 13.37 -2.81
C GLU A 411 8.46 14.69 -3.51
N LYS A 412 9.64 15.27 -3.23
CA LYS A 412 10.14 16.46 -3.90
C LYS A 412 10.49 16.17 -5.37
N THR A 413 10.34 17.21 -6.20
CA THR A 413 10.70 17.18 -7.64
C THR A 413 11.82 18.17 -7.96
N ASP A 414 12.64 18.49 -6.98
CA ASP A 414 13.70 19.50 -7.03
C ASP A 414 14.91 19.12 -7.92
N LYS A 415 14.94 17.89 -8.42
CA LYS A 415 15.96 17.43 -9.39
C LYS A 415 15.45 17.38 -10.83
N ALA A 416 14.16 17.63 -11.07
CA ALA A 416 13.54 17.50 -12.39
C ALA A 416 14.23 18.37 -13.46
N GLU A 417 14.43 19.66 -13.20
CA GLU A 417 15.14 20.59 -14.10
C GLU A 417 16.56 20.13 -14.40
N LEU A 418 17.31 19.69 -13.37
CA LEU A 418 18.67 19.19 -13.52
C LEU A 418 18.72 17.94 -14.41
N LEU A 419 17.79 16.99 -14.18
CA LEU A 419 17.71 15.77 -15.00
C LEU A 419 17.35 16.09 -16.45
N ARG A 420 16.39 17.01 -16.69
CA ARG A 420 16.00 17.45 -18.01
C ARG A 420 17.17 18.07 -18.76
N SER A 421 17.89 18.99 -18.13
CA SER A 421 19.07 19.65 -18.73
C SER A 421 20.17 18.64 -19.05
N LYS A 422 20.48 17.71 -18.14
CA LYS A 422 21.50 16.65 -18.37
C LYS A 422 21.07 15.66 -19.44
N ALA A 423 19.76 15.45 -19.66
CA ALA A 423 19.24 14.65 -20.75
C ALA A 423 19.41 15.31 -22.13
N GLY A 424 19.59 16.63 -22.17
CA GLY A 424 19.71 17.42 -23.39
C GLY A 424 18.35 17.84 -23.96
N LEU A 425 17.34 18.03 -23.09
CA LEU A 425 15.96 18.36 -23.44
C LEU A 425 15.51 19.68 -22.79
#